data_6c92ba4af1d6e1050fe0ddbdadccc012
#
_entry.id   6c92ba4af1d6e1050fe0ddbdadccc012
#
_cell.length_a   1.000
_cell.length_b   1.000
_cell.length_c   1.000
_cell.angle_alpha   90.00
_cell.angle_beta   90.00
_cell.angle_gamma   90.00
#
_symmetry.space_group_name_H-M   'P 1'
#
loop_
_entity.id
_entity.type
_entity.pdbx_description
1 polymer ?
#
loop_
_entity_poly.entity_id
_entity_poly.type
_entity_poly.pdbx_seq_one_letter_code
_entity_poly.pdbx_strand_id
1 'polypeptide(L)'
;LLIDYFGKDYRLSKQQGKGMSILDRENIVADGDFNRWMVPPAALLIHLSIGMIYGFSIFWPELTMLIGSECSSSVTFIDRVFTSSCDWLRSDVVWTFAIAIVFLGMSAAVFGHWLEKAGPRKAGFAAAVTWGGGLMIASIGVSLHQLWLVWLGAGVIGGIGLGLGYISPVSTLIKWFPDRRGLATGMAIMGFGGGAMIGMPLGDSLIGSYGVAQTFFIMGIIYFVAMTIGAFGYRVPANGWKPKGWNPAIKKTSSMISKNHVHVGIAHKTPQFWLLWGILCLNVSAGIGVLSVAKPMFQEIAASSFDPLIIGAIATGFGALLSLANIIGRIFWASSSDFLGRKLTYAIFFSLGTALYLAAPWAGLNQYISTFVIITLVILTMYGGGFATIPAYLADIFGTQHVGAIHGRLLTAWSLAGIIGPMLISYLREYQLALGIPTDQAYNSSFKILALLLVGGFVLNLFVKPVNKKFFMTNAQLKNEQGALKNTTSKSNAVISKTNISLQKIILPLAWLVVGVPIILGILNALQKGIIIFL
;
A
#
# COMPACT_ATOMS: atom_id res chain seq x y z
N LEU A 1 -31.89 -4.24 2.03
CA LEU A 1 -31.37 -3.43 0.92
C LEU A 1 -30.09 -4.03 0.32
N LEU A 2 -29.03 -4.26 1.11
CA LEU A 2 -27.80 -4.93 0.64
C LEU A 2 -28.07 -6.40 0.25
N ILE A 3 -28.85 -7.13 1.04
CA ILE A 3 -29.25 -8.52 0.77
C ILE A 3 -30.08 -8.61 -0.52
N ASP A 4 -30.95 -7.65 -0.82
CA ASP A 4 -31.74 -7.61 -2.05
C ASP A 4 -30.89 -7.24 -3.29
N TYR A 5 -29.89 -6.40 -3.10
CA TYR A 5 -28.95 -6.04 -4.16
C TYR A 5 -28.07 -7.23 -4.56
N PHE A 6 -27.59 -8.00 -3.58
CA PHE A 6 -26.73 -9.17 -3.80
C PHE A 6 -27.53 -10.47 -4.05
N GLY A 7 -28.72 -10.62 -3.45
CA GLY A 7 -29.55 -11.82 -3.57
C GLY A 7 -30.21 -12.01 -4.94
N LYS A 8 -30.45 -10.95 -5.70
CA LYS A 8 -30.94 -11.05 -7.08
C LYS A 8 -29.93 -11.69 -8.01
N ASP A 9 -28.63 -11.36 -7.85
CA ASP A 9 -27.56 -11.93 -8.67
C ASP A 9 -27.45 -13.46 -8.46
N TYR A 10 -27.65 -13.92 -7.21
CA TYR A 10 -27.62 -15.34 -6.86
C TYR A 10 -28.82 -16.14 -7.43
N ARG A 11 -30.03 -15.57 -7.40
CA ARG A 11 -31.23 -16.24 -7.94
C ARG A 11 -31.18 -16.41 -9.45
N LEU A 12 -30.64 -15.42 -10.17
CA LEU A 12 -30.48 -15.48 -11.63
C LEU A 12 -29.45 -16.53 -12.05
N SER A 13 -28.36 -16.71 -11.30
CA SER A 13 -27.34 -17.74 -11.54
C SER A 13 -27.87 -19.17 -11.33
N LYS A 14 -28.72 -19.36 -10.32
CA LYS A 14 -29.29 -20.67 -10.00
C LYS A 14 -30.35 -21.13 -11.02
N GLN A 15 -31.07 -20.20 -11.66
CA GLN A 15 -32.05 -20.51 -12.70
C GLN A 15 -31.42 -20.97 -14.03
N GLN A 16 -30.12 -20.73 -14.26
CA GLN A 16 -29.43 -21.07 -15.50
C GLN A 16 -28.63 -22.39 -15.45
N GLY A 17 -28.73 -23.17 -14.38
CA GLY A 17 -28.14 -24.52 -14.29
C GLY A 17 -26.61 -24.56 -14.31
N LYS A 18 -25.92 -23.42 -14.22
CA LYS A 18 -24.46 -23.34 -14.13
C LYS A 18 -24.08 -23.14 -12.66
N GLY A 19 -23.27 -24.03 -12.10
CA GLY A 19 -22.70 -23.94 -10.75
C GLY A 19 -21.68 -22.78 -10.58
N MET A 20 -22.02 -21.56 -11.05
CA MET A 20 -21.17 -20.38 -10.94
C MET A 20 -21.33 -19.75 -9.55
N SER A 21 -20.19 -19.45 -8.91
CA SER A 21 -20.15 -18.77 -7.62
C SER A 21 -20.54 -17.29 -7.77
N ILE A 22 -21.17 -16.72 -6.74
CA ILE A 22 -21.43 -15.27 -6.64
C ILE A 22 -20.15 -14.42 -6.74
N LEU A 23 -19.00 -15.02 -6.50
CA LEU A 23 -17.69 -14.40 -6.56
C LEU A 23 -17.09 -14.38 -7.97
N ASP A 24 -17.65 -15.15 -8.91
CA ASP A 24 -17.08 -15.30 -10.24
C ASP A 24 -17.24 -14.02 -11.08
N ARG A 25 -16.26 -13.75 -11.93
CA ARG A 25 -16.18 -12.53 -12.75
C ARG A 25 -17.39 -12.36 -13.66
N GLU A 26 -17.94 -13.45 -14.16
CA GLU A 26 -19.08 -13.44 -15.06
C GLU A 26 -20.35 -12.89 -14.40
N ASN A 27 -20.47 -13.04 -13.08
CA ASN A 27 -21.61 -12.56 -12.28
C ASN A 27 -21.50 -11.08 -11.87
N ILE A 28 -20.40 -10.42 -12.20
CA ILE A 28 -20.16 -9.02 -11.81
C ILE A 28 -19.98 -8.08 -13.00
N VAL A 29 -20.30 -8.54 -14.21
CA VAL A 29 -20.30 -7.70 -15.40
C VAL A 29 -21.49 -6.74 -15.33
N ALA A 30 -21.21 -5.44 -15.35
CA ALA A 30 -22.20 -4.39 -15.29
C ALA A 30 -22.80 -4.11 -16.67
N ASP A 31 -24.07 -3.68 -16.71
CA ASP A 31 -24.71 -3.15 -17.91
C ASP A 31 -24.25 -1.71 -18.24
N GLY A 32 -24.77 -1.16 -19.35
CA GLY A 32 -24.41 0.19 -19.81
C GLY A 32 -24.87 1.32 -18.91
N ASP A 33 -25.83 1.07 -18.02
CA ASP A 33 -26.43 2.07 -17.13
C ASP A 33 -25.79 2.10 -15.73
N PHE A 34 -24.79 1.25 -15.51
CA PHE A 34 -24.05 1.23 -14.25
C PHE A 34 -23.23 2.52 -14.07
N ASN A 35 -23.41 3.16 -12.89
CA ASN A 35 -22.63 4.33 -12.54
C ASN A 35 -21.24 3.93 -12.05
N ARG A 36 -20.20 4.17 -12.85
CA ARG A 36 -18.81 3.84 -12.54
C ARG A 36 -18.28 4.43 -11.23
N TRP A 37 -18.88 5.53 -10.71
CA TRP A 37 -18.51 6.17 -9.45
C TRP A 37 -18.92 5.36 -8.21
N MET A 38 -19.62 4.25 -8.37
CA MET A 38 -19.86 3.25 -7.33
C MET A 38 -18.61 2.42 -7.00
N VAL A 39 -17.66 2.33 -7.94
CA VAL A 39 -16.48 1.46 -7.79
C VAL A 39 -15.39 2.06 -6.89
N PRO A 40 -15.09 3.39 -6.95
CA PRO A 40 -14.07 3.98 -6.09
C PRO A 40 -14.29 3.79 -4.58
N PRO A 41 -15.50 3.99 -3.99
CA PRO A 41 -15.73 3.71 -2.57
C PRO A 41 -15.45 2.25 -2.19
N ALA A 42 -15.85 1.30 -3.04
CA ALA A 42 -15.57 -0.12 -2.83
C ALA A 42 -14.05 -0.42 -2.82
N ALA A 43 -13.32 0.21 -3.75
CA ALA A 43 -11.87 0.12 -3.83
C ALA A 43 -11.18 0.76 -2.60
N LEU A 44 -11.69 1.90 -2.13
CA LEU A 44 -11.17 2.61 -0.96
C LEU A 44 -11.35 1.82 0.32
N LEU A 45 -12.50 1.13 0.53
CA LEU A 45 -12.70 0.26 1.70
C LEU A 45 -11.59 -0.79 1.81
N ILE A 46 -11.21 -1.42 0.70
CA ILE A 46 -10.13 -2.41 0.69
C ILE A 46 -8.78 -1.73 0.96
N HIS A 47 -8.47 -0.66 0.24
CA HIS A 47 -7.17 0.00 0.33
C HIS A 47 -6.93 0.68 1.68
N LEU A 48 -7.95 1.28 2.29
CA LEU A 48 -7.84 1.85 3.64
C LEU A 48 -7.59 0.75 4.68
N SER A 49 -8.25 -0.41 4.54
CA SER A 49 -8.06 -1.54 5.45
C SER A 49 -6.65 -2.12 5.37
N ILE A 50 -6.12 -2.38 4.18
CA ILE A 50 -4.77 -2.91 4.01
C ILE A 50 -3.69 -1.85 4.27
N GLY A 51 -4.01 -0.57 4.12
CA GLY A 51 -3.11 0.54 4.40
C GLY A 51 -2.75 0.70 5.87
N MET A 52 -3.48 0.04 6.79
CA MET A 52 -3.11 -0.03 8.21
C MET A 52 -1.71 -0.62 8.43
N ILE A 53 -1.17 -1.40 7.51
CA ILE A 53 0.19 -1.91 7.62
C ILE A 53 1.21 -0.78 7.87
N TYR A 54 1.01 0.41 7.33
CA TYR A 54 1.86 1.58 7.56
C TYR A 54 1.75 2.14 8.99
N GLY A 55 0.73 1.75 9.74
CA GLY A 55 0.54 2.12 11.13
C GLY A 55 1.00 1.07 12.14
N PHE A 56 1.61 -0.03 11.71
CA PHE A 56 1.98 -1.13 12.61
C PHE A 56 2.94 -0.73 13.72
N SER A 57 3.63 0.39 13.57
CA SER A 57 4.50 0.93 14.62
C SER A 57 3.82 1.23 15.96
N ILE A 58 2.48 1.32 15.99
CA ILE A 58 1.72 1.48 17.26
C ILE A 58 1.81 0.24 18.16
N PHE A 59 2.04 -0.94 17.57
CA PHE A 59 2.08 -2.21 18.30
C PHE A 59 3.45 -2.50 18.93
N TRP A 60 4.53 -1.88 18.42
CA TRP A 60 5.87 -2.26 18.84
C TRP A 60 6.15 -2.01 20.33
N PRO A 61 5.80 -0.86 20.93
CA PRO A 61 6.01 -0.64 22.35
C PRO A 61 5.34 -1.72 23.22
N GLU A 62 4.10 -2.04 22.91
CA GLU A 62 3.30 -3.01 23.68
C GLU A 62 3.80 -4.45 23.50
N LEU A 63 4.22 -4.81 22.28
CA LEU A 63 4.72 -6.15 21.97
C LEU A 63 6.09 -6.42 22.61
N THR A 64 6.86 -5.38 22.90
CA THR A 64 8.19 -5.51 23.53
C THR A 64 8.16 -5.42 25.05
N MET A 65 6.98 -5.40 25.68
CA MET A 65 6.78 -5.31 27.13
C MET A 65 5.65 -6.22 27.63
N LEU A 66 5.38 -7.31 26.93
CA LEU A 66 4.23 -8.19 27.23
C LEU A 66 4.40 -8.97 28.54
N ILE A 67 5.62 -9.37 28.87
CA ILE A 67 5.97 -10.18 30.07
C ILE A 67 6.57 -9.30 31.15
N GLY A 68 7.26 -8.21 30.79
CA GLY A 68 7.98 -7.33 31.68
C GLY A 68 9.32 -7.93 32.17
N SER A 69 9.88 -8.88 31.41
CA SER A 69 11.15 -9.53 31.72
C SER A 69 12.07 -9.53 30.50
N GLU A 70 13.21 -8.88 30.60
CA GLU A 70 14.20 -8.86 29.52
C GLU A 70 14.81 -10.25 29.31
N CYS A 71 15.07 -10.59 28.05
CA CYS A 71 15.78 -11.82 27.70
C CYS A 71 17.24 -11.75 28.15
N SER A 72 17.73 -12.85 28.73
CA SER A 72 19.17 -13.02 29.03
C SER A 72 19.99 -12.91 27.74
N SER A 73 21.21 -12.40 27.82
CA SER A 73 22.16 -12.32 26.70
C SER A 73 22.50 -13.67 26.06
N SER A 74 22.21 -14.77 26.74
CA SER A 74 22.39 -16.14 26.23
C SER A 74 21.24 -16.58 25.29
N VAL A 75 20.10 -15.90 25.30
CA VAL A 75 18.93 -16.24 24.45
C VAL A 75 19.18 -15.77 23.03
N THR A 76 19.28 -16.73 22.10
CA THR A 76 19.51 -16.41 20.68
C THR A 76 18.25 -15.84 19.99
N PHE A 77 18.42 -15.27 18.80
CA PHE A 77 17.28 -14.83 17.98
C PHE A 77 16.26 -15.95 17.72
N ILE A 78 16.73 -17.17 17.41
CA ILE A 78 15.85 -18.32 17.16
C ILE A 78 15.09 -18.70 18.43
N ASP A 79 15.74 -18.69 19.59
CA ASP A 79 15.09 -18.99 20.86
C ASP A 79 13.98 -17.98 21.17
N ARG A 80 14.20 -16.68 20.91
CA ARG A 80 13.17 -15.64 21.12
C ARG A 80 11.95 -15.81 20.23
N VAL A 81 12.11 -16.38 19.03
CA VAL A 81 10.98 -16.64 18.12
C VAL A 81 10.01 -17.68 18.68
N PHE A 82 10.55 -18.67 19.43
CA PHE A 82 9.78 -19.82 19.93
C PHE A 82 9.58 -19.83 21.44
N THR A 83 10.25 -18.94 22.19
CA THR A 83 10.13 -18.86 23.65
C THR A 83 8.95 -17.99 24.07
N SER A 84 8.42 -18.28 25.26
CA SER A 84 7.41 -17.46 25.94
C SER A 84 7.92 -16.92 27.30
N SER A 85 9.21 -16.98 27.58
CA SER A 85 9.77 -16.69 28.89
C SER A 85 10.30 -15.27 29.10
N CYS A 86 10.47 -14.49 28.02
CA CYS A 86 10.99 -13.13 28.08
C CYS A 86 10.45 -12.27 26.93
N ASP A 87 10.55 -10.96 27.08
CA ASP A 87 10.06 -9.99 26.09
C ASP A 87 10.84 -10.04 24.77
N TRP A 88 10.13 -9.81 23.67
CA TRP A 88 10.75 -9.73 22.35
C TRP A 88 11.51 -8.42 22.17
N LEU A 89 12.61 -8.46 21.44
CA LEU A 89 13.30 -7.25 21.01
C LEU A 89 12.48 -6.52 19.91
N ARG A 90 12.71 -5.22 19.78
CA ARG A 90 12.06 -4.44 18.73
C ARG A 90 12.40 -4.95 17.34
N SER A 91 13.65 -5.32 17.09
CA SER A 91 14.07 -5.95 15.84
C SER A 91 13.28 -7.22 15.53
N ASP A 92 12.97 -8.04 16.55
CA ASP A 92 12.23 -9.28 16.36
C ASP A 92 10.77 -9.00 15.93
N VAL A 93 10.08 -8.08 16.59
CA VAL A 93 8.67 -7.77 16.27
C VAL A 93 8.53 -7.03 14.94
N VAL A 94 9.48 -6.20 14.55
CA VAL A 94 9.47 -5.47 13.27
C VAL A 94 9.57 -6.42 12.07
N TRP A 95 10.09 -7.64 12.24
CA TRP A 95 10.03 -8.67 11.20
C TRP A 95 8.60 -8.99 10.76
N THR A 96 7.60 -8.84 11.63
CA THR A 96 6.17 -8.99 11.23
C THR A 96 5.83 -8.06 10.07
N PHE A 97 6.25 -6.80 10.15
CA PHE A 97 6.05 -5.82 9.09
C PHE A 97 6.85 -6.15 7.83
N ALA A 98 8.14 -6.49 7.99
CA ALA A 98 9.01 -6.81 6.85
C ALA A 98 8.48 -8.02 6.06
N ILE A 99 8.11 -9.10 6.76
CA ILE A 99 7.50 -10.29 6.15
C ILE A 99 6.21 -9.92 5.43
N ALA A 100 5.34 -9.11 6.04
CA ALA A 100 4.10 -8.69 5.40
C ALA A 100 4.35 -7.94 4.07
N ILE A 101 5.33 -7.05 4.02
CA ILE A 101 5.68 -6.33 2.79
C ILE A 101 6.35 -7.25 1.75
N VAL A 102 7.15 -8.22 2.19
CA VAL A 102 7.69 -9.26 1.27
C VAL A 102 6.57 -10.02 0.60
N PHE A 103 5.63 -10.55 1.40
CA PHE A 103 4.52 -11.33 0.86
C PHE A 103 3.51 -10.47 0.09
N LEU A 104 3.38 -9.17 0.41
CA LEU A 104 2.61 -8.22 -0.42
C LEU A 104 3.14 -8.18 -1.85
N GLY A 105 4.42 -7.89 -2.03
CA GLY A 105 4.98 -7.77 -3.38
C GLY A 105 5.03 -9.10 -4.13
N MET A 106 5.38 -10.19 -3.44
CA MET A 106 5.40 -11.54 -4.03
C MET A 106 4.00 -11.99 -4.46
N SER A 107 2.99 -11.85 -3.60
CA SER A 107 1.62 -12.26 -3.93
C SER A 107 1.02 -11.38 -5.03
N ALA A 108 1.29 -10.08 -5.05
CA ALA A 108 0.88 -9.20 -6.15
C ALA A 108 1.48 -9.65 -7.49
N ALA A 109 2.76 -10.04 -7.50
CA ALA A 109 3.44 -10.53 -8.71
C ALA A 109 2.88 -11.89 -9.19
N VAL A 110 2.60 -12.81 -8.27
CA VAL A 110 2.11 -14.16 -8.57
C VAL A 110 0.64 -14.14 -8.96
N PHE A 111 -0.19 -13.49 -8.16
CA PHE A 111 -1.65 -13.52 -8.34
C PHE A 111 -2.19 -12.49 -9.35
N GLY A 112 -1.35 -11.59 -9.89
CA GLY A 112 -1.79 -10.61 -10.88
C GLY A 112 -2.45 -11.23 -12.11
N HIS A 113 -1.90 -12.33 -12.63
CA HIS A 113 -2.50 -13.06 -13.76
C HIS A 113 -3.79 -13.80 -13.36
N TRP A 114 -3.83 -14.37 -12.15
CA TRP A 114 -5.03 -15.02 -11.62
C TRP A 114 -6.18 -14.02 -11.44
N LEU A 115 -5.90 -12.81 -10.94
CA LEU A 115 -6.89 -11.74 -10.79
C LEU A 115 -7.61 -11.42 -12.11
N GLU A 116 -6.89 -11.37 -13.24
CA GLU A 116 -7.49 -11.07 -14.55
C GLU A 116 -8.53 -12.13 -14.98
N LYS A 117 -8.35 -13.37 -14.56
CA LYS A 117 -9.27 -14.48 -14.82
C LYS A 117 -10.37 -14.58 -13.77
N ALA A 118 -10.00 -14.59 -12.48
CA ALA A 118 -10.91 -14.79 -11.36
C ALA A 118 -11.84 -13.59 -11.10
N GLY A 119 -11.40 -12.39 -11.48
CA GLY A 119 -12.11 -11.15 -11.26
C GLY A 119 -11.81 -10.47 -9.91
N PRO A 120 -12.09 -9.16 -9.82
CA PRO A 120 -11.71 -8.34 -8.66
C PRO A 120 -12.50 -8.68 -7.39
N ARG A 121 -13.75 -9.14 -7.49
CA ARG A 121 -14.55 -9.53 -6.33
C ARG A 121 -13.95 -10.71 -5.61
N LYS A 122 -13.60 -11.75 -6.35
CA LYS A 122 -12.97 -12.97 -5.78
C LYS A 122 -11.61 -12.67 -5.16
N ALA A 123 -10.80 -11.84 -5.81
CA ALA A 123 -9.51 -11.41 -5.29
C ALA A 123 -9.65 -10.52 -4.04
N GLY A 124 -10.59 -9.58 -4.04
CA GLY A 124 -10.89 -8.73 -2.89
C GLY A 124 -11.42 -9.50 -1.68
N PHE A 125 -12.28 -10.51 -1.91
CA PHE A 125 -12.76 -11.38 -0.85
C PHE A 125 -11.65 -12.28 -0.29
N ALA A 126 -10.80 -12.86 -1.15
CA ALA A 126 -9.63 -13.61 -0.71
C ALA A 126 -8.68 -12.72 0.12
N ALA A 127 -8.50 -11.45 -0.29
CA ALA A 127 -7.74 -10.47 0.49
C ALA A 127 -8.37 -10.20 1.86
N ALA A 128 -9.70 -10.08 1.94
CA ALA A 128 -10.41 -9.90 3.20
C ALA A 128 -10.18 -11.07 4.17
N VAL A 129 -10.30 -12.30 3.66
CA VAL A 129 -10.07 -13.52 4.46
C VAL A 129 -8.62 -13.60 4.95
N THR A 130 -7.65 -13.34 4.06
CA THR A 130 -6.23 -13.51 4.42
C THR A 130 -5.72 -12.35 5.27
N TRP A 131 -6.10 -11.09 5.03
CA TRP A 131 -5.71 -9.96 5.86
C TRP A 131 -6.39 -9.99 7.23
N GLY A 132 -7.73 -10.08 7.27
CA GLY A 132 -8.49 -10.15 8.52
C GLY A 132 -8.17 -11.41 9.33
N GLY A 133 -8.16 -12.58 8.68
CA GLY A 133 -7.80 -13.85 9.32
C GLY A 133 -6.34 -13.89 9.79
N GLY A 134 -5.42 -13.29 9.03
CA GLY A 134 -4.03 -13.14 9.42
C GLY A 134 -3.86 -12.36 10.73
N LEU A 135 -4.59 -11.24 10.89
CA LEU A 135 -4.59 -10.48 12.14
C LEU A 135 -5.20 -11.27 13.31
N MET A 136 -6.26 -12.04 13.07
CA MET A 136 -6.85 -12.91 14.11
C MET A 136 -5.87 -14.00 14.55
N ILE A 137 -5.10 -14.60 13.63
CA ILE A 137 -4.03 -15.56 13.95
C ILE A 137 -2.91 -14.87 14.74
N ALA A 138 -2.54 -13.65 14.36
CA ALA A 138 -1.54 -12.87 15.11
C ALA A 138 -2.01 -12.58 16.54
N SER A 139 -3.30 -12.30 16.76
CA SER A 139 -3.90 -12.16 18.09
C SER A 139 -3.62 -13.40 18.98
N ILE A 140 -3.82 -14.60 18.41
CA ILE A 140 -3.52 -15.85 19.11
C ILE A 140 -2.02 -15.92 19.42
N GLY A 141 -1.16 -15.55 18.46
CA GLY A 141 0.29 -15.52 18.64
C GLY A 141 0.74 -14.60 19.78
N VAL A 142 0.14 -13.42 19.88
CA VAL A 142 0.38 -12.48 20.98
C VAL A 142 -0.11 -13.05 22.32
N SER A 143 -1.32 -13.60 22.36
CA SER A 143 -1.90 -14.18 23.59
C SER A 143 -1.10 -15.37 24.13
N LEU A 144 -0.49 -16.15 23.24
CA LEU A 144 0.34 -17.30 23.58
C LEU A 144 1.84 -16.93 23.72
N HIS A 145 2.19 -15.67 23.50
CA HIS A 145 3.56 -15.18 23.42
C HIS A 145 4.43 -16.00 22.45
N GLN A 146 3.91 -16.26 21.24
CA GLN A 146 4.56 -17.04 20.19
C GLN A 146 4.81 -16.16 18.95
N LEU A 147 6.02 -15.63 18.82
CA LEU A 147 6.35 -14.67 17.77
C LEU A 147 6.22 -15.24 16.35
N TRP A 148 6.61 -16.53 16.16
CA TRP A 148 6.45 -17.21 14.87
C TRP A 148 5.00 -17.21 14.38
N LEU A 149 4.04 -17.28 15.31
CA LEU A 149 2.61 -17.28 14.98
C LEU A 149 2.13 -15.86 14.59
N VAL A 150 2.70 -14.82 15.20
CA VAL A 150 2.47 -13.43 14.79
C VAL A 150 3.02 -13.19 13.39
N TRP A 151 4.23 -13.71 13.09
CA TRP A 151 4.82 -13.63 11.74
C TRP A 151 4.03 -14.41 10.70
N LEU A 152 3.56 -15.62 11.03
CA LEU A 152 2.71 -16.40 10.14
C LEU A 152 1.39 -15.68 9.87
N GLY A 153 0.73 -15.19 10.93
CA GLY A 153 -0.58 -14.53 10.85
C GLY A 153 -0.50 -13.19 10.11
N ALA A 154 0.01 -12.16 10.77
CA ALA A 154 0.05 -10.81 10.22
C ALA A 154 1.12 -10.65 9.12
N GLY A 155 2.23 -11.39 9.21
CA GLY A 155 3.31 -11.33 8.24
C GLY A 155 2.98 -12.09 6.95
N VAL A 156 2.91 -13.42 7.00
CA VAL A 156 2.77 -14.26 5.78
C VAL A 156 1.35 -14.18 5.23
N ILE A 157 0.36 -14.63 6.02
CA ILE A 157 -1.04 -14.73 5.57
C ILE A 157 -1.60 -13.33 5.32
N GLY A 158 -1.37 -12.41 6.26
CA GLY A 158 -1.74 -11.01 6.12
C GLY A 158 -1.07 -10.36 4.91
N GLY A 159 0.22 -10.61 4.69
CA GLY A 159 0.97 -10.11 3.54
C GLY A 159 0.42 -10.57 2.19
N ILE A 160 -0.03 -11.82 2.09
CA ILE A 160 -0.76 -12.31 0.90
C ILE A 160 -2.05 -11.49 0.71
N GLY A 161 -2.78 -11.22 1.80
CA GLY A 161 -3.97 -10.38 1.79
C GLY A 161 -3.69 -8.95 1.33
N LEU A 162 -2.58 -8.37 1.79
CA LEU A 162 -2.12 -7.05 1.35
C LEU A 162 -1.91 -7.00 -0.16
N GLY A 163 -1.23 -7.99 -0.75
CA GLY A 163 -0.93 -7.99 -2.18
C GLY A 163 -2.18 -8.19 -3.05
N LEU A 164 -3.04 -9.15 -2.71
CA LEU A 164 -4.34 -9.35 -3.38
C LEU A 164 -5.23 -8.10 -3.27
N GLY A 165 -5.28 -7.51 -2.06
CA GLY A 165 -6.01 -6.28 -1.76
C GLY A 165 -5.46 -5.07 -2.50
N TYR A 166 -4.14 -5.02 -2.79
CA TYR A 166 -3.51 -3.94 -3.52
C TYR A 166 -3.83 -3.97 -5.02
N ILE A 167 -3.69 -5.14 -5.65
CA ILE A 167 -3.85 -5.24 -7.11
C ILE A 167 -5.31 -5.18 -7.58
N SER A 168 -6.27 -5.62 -6.75
CA SER A 168 -7.68 -5.70 -7.16
C SER A 168 -8.34 -4.34 -7.39
N PRO A 169 -8.19 -3.30 -6.53
CA PRO A 169 -8.69 -1.95 -6.78
C PRO A 169 -8.04 -1.28 -7.99
N VAL A 170 -6.71 -1.38 -8.09
CA VAL A 170 -5.95 -0.74 -9.17
C VAL A 170 -6.38 -1.27 -10.54
N SER A 171 -6.42 -2.59 -10.69
CA SER A 171 -6.87 -3.23 -11.94
C SER A 171 -8.31 -2.86 -12.30
N THR A 172 -9.20 -2.77 -11.31
CA THR A 172 -10.62 -2.49 -11.53
C THR A 172 -10.86 -1.05 -11.94
N LEU A 173 -10.26 -0.09 -11.24
CA LEU A 173 -10.47 1.34 -11.50
C LEU A 173 -9.90 1.76 -12.84
N ILE A 174 -8.75 1.23 -13.26
CA ILE A 174 -8.19 1.52 -14.59
C ILE A 174 -9.14 1.10 -15.71
N LYS A 175 -9.89 0.01 -15.54
CA LYS A 175 -10.87 -0.46 -16.53
C LYS A 175 -12.11 0.43 -16.61
N TRP A 176 -12.55 1.00 -15.49
CA TRP A 176 -13.70 1.92 -15.44
C TRP A 176 -13.38 3.36 -15.85
N PHE A 177 -12.12 3.79 -15.71
CA PHE A 177 -11.71 5.18 -15.99
C PHE A 177 -10.59 5.26 -17.04
N PRO A 178 -10.79 4.70 -18.25
CA PRO A 178 -9.77 4.75 -19.32
C PRO A 178 -9.53 6.18 -19.82
N ASP A 179 -10.50 7.08 -19.62
CA ASP A 179 -10.46 8.51 -19.90
C ASP A 179 -9.62 9.31 -18.89
N ARG A 180 -9.50 8.82 -17.65
CA ARG A 180 -8.85 9.51 -16.52
C ARG A 180 -7.99 8.53 -15.72
N ARG A 181 -7.05 7.84 -16.38
CA ARG A 181 -6.23 6.78 -15.77
C ARG A 181 -5.43 7.26 -14.55
N GLY A 182 -4.84 8.46 -14.62
CA GLY A 182 -4.12 9.06 -13.49
C GLY A 182 -5.02 9.27 -12.27
N LEU A 183 -6.22 9.82 -12.47
CA LEU A 183 -7.20 9.96 -11.39
C LEU A 183 -7.60 8.60 -10.80
N ALA A 184 -7.84 7.60 -11.65
CA ALA A 184 -8.22 6.25 -11.24
C ALA A 184 -7.14 5.59 -10.38
N THR A 185 -5.89 5.66 -10.85
CA THR A 185 -4.74 5.12 -10.13
C THR A 185 -4.50 5.89 -8.82
N GLY A 186 -4.62 7.22 -8.86
CA GLY A 186 -4.50 8.07 -7.68
C GLY A 186 -5.54 7.73 -6.62
N MET A 187 -6.82 7.61 -6.98
CA MET A 187 -7.89 7.22 -6.07
C MET A 187 -7.67 5.83 -5.46
N ALA A 188 -7.24 4.86 -6.28
CA ALA A 188 -6.92 3.54 -5.78
C ALA A 188 -5.80 3.59 -4.74
N ILE A 189 -4.65 4.11 -5.14
CA ILE A 189 -3.42 4.07 -4.33
C ILE A 189 -3.48 5.01 -3.12
N MET A 190 -4.26 6.10 -3.19
CA MET A 190 -4.49 7.04 -2.08
C MET A 190 -5.03 6.34 -0.83
N GLY A 191 -6.00 5.43 -0.99
CA GLY A 191 -6.58 4.68 0.14
C GLY A 191 -5.51 3.89 0.92
N PHE A 192 -4.60 3.24 0.23
CA PHE A 192 -3.50 2.53 0.88
C PHE A 192 -2.59 3.47 1.69
N GLY A 193 -2.29 4.66 1.15
CA GLY A 193 -1.50 5.67 1.88
C GLY A 193 -2.22 6.21 3.12
N GLY A 194 -3.56 6.23 3.11
CA GLY A 194 -4.38 6.79 4.18
C GLY A 194 -4.80 5.81 5.28
N GLY A 195 -4.52 4.52 5.11
CA GLY A 195 -4.99 3.52 6.06
C GLY A 195 -4.47 3.72 7.49
N ALA A 196 -3.22 4.09 7.64
CA ALA A 196 -2.62 4.36 8.95
C ALA A 196 -3.21 5.60 9.63
N MET A 197 -3.62 6.61 8.86
CA MET A 197 -4.25 7.81 9.41
C MET A 197 -5.54 7.51 10.19
N ILE A 198 -6.28 6.48 9.75
CA ILE A 198 -7.49 6.01 10.43
C ILE A 198 -7.13 4.89 11.42
N GLY A 199 -6.29 3.96 11.00
CA GLY A 199 -5.99 2.75 11.74
C GLY A 199 -5.13 2.97 12.99
N MET A 200 -4.19 3.94 12.98
CA MET A 200 -3.36 4.22 14.16
C MET A 200 -4.17 4.77 15.33
N PRO A 201 -5.01 5.82 15.19
CA PRO A 201 -5.86 6.28 16.29
C PRO A 201 -6.84 5.22 16.78
N LEU A 202 -7.43 4.45 15.87
CA LEU A 202 -8.32 3.34 16.23
C LEU A 202 -7.56 2.27 17.01
N GLY A 203 -6.43 1.81 16.52
CA GLY A 203 -5.60 0.80 17.16
C GLY A 203 -5.08 1.23 18.53
N ASP A 204 -4.62 2.48 18.63
CA ASP A 204 -4.14 3.07 19.89
C ASP A 204 -5.25 3.09 20.96
N SER A 205 -6.46 3.50 20.58
CA SER A 205 -7.64 3.47 21.46
C SER A 205 -8.02 2.05 21.89
N LEU A 206 -7.96 1.08 20.97
CA LEU A 206 -8.27 -0.33 21.26
C LEU A 206 -7.18 -0.95 22.16
N ILE A 207 -5.90 -0.63 21.94
CA ILE A 207 -4.80 -1.10 22.80
C ILE A 207 -5.02 -0.61 24.24
N GLY A 208 -5.33 0.68 24.42
CA GLY A 208 -5.58 1.24 25.75
C GLY A 208 -6.81 0.66 26.46
N SER A 209 -7.82 0.19 25.69
CA SER A 209 -9.06 -0.35 26.26
C SER A 209 -9.04 -1.86 26.47
N TYR A 210 -8.39 -2.61 25.58
CA TYR A 210 -8.49 -4.07 25.51
C TYR A 210 -7.15 -4.79 25.47
N GLY A 211 -6.03 -4.06 25.37
CA GLY A 211 -4.70 -4.63 25.17
C GLY A 211 -4.41 -5.03 23.72
N VAL A 212 -3.13 -5.36 23.46
CA VAL A 212 -2.62 -5.54 22.08
C VAL A 212 -3.18 -6.79 21.40
N ALA A 213 -3.34 -7.90 22.11
CA ALA A 213 -3.85 -9.15 21.54
C ALA A 213 -5.29 -8.99 21.03
N GLN A 214 -6.19 -8.46 21.87
CA GLN A 214 -7.58 -8.21 21.52
C GLN A 214 -7.69 -7.16 20.41
N THR A 215 -6.79 -6.19 20.37
CA THR A 215 -6.74 -5.19 19.30
C THR A 215 -6.49 -5.84 17.95
N PHE A 216 -5.54 -6.77 17.83
CA PHE A 216 -5.33 -7.54 16.59
C PHE A 216 -6.60 -8.28 16.16
N PHE A 217 -7.31 -8.91 17.10
CA PHE A 217 -8.55 -9.63 16.82
C PHE A 217 -9.66 -8.73 16.34
N ILE A 218 -9.92 -7.62 17.06
CA ILE A 218 -10.99 -6.66 16.73
C ILE A 218 -10.72 -5.99 15.38
N MET A 219 -9.48 -5.54 15.15
CA MET A 219 -9.10 -4.95 13.86
C MET A 219 -9.17 -5.97 12.73
N GLY A 220 -8.85 -7.25 13.00
CA GLY A 220 -9.03 -8.33 12.04
C GLY A 220 -10.48 -8.48 11.58
N ILE A 221 -11.43 -8.43 12.50
CA ILE A 221 -12.89 -8.46 12.20
C ILE A 221 -13.29 -7.21 11.41
N ILE A 222 -12.92 -6.02 11.87
CA ILE A 222 -13.27 -4.75 11.22
C ILE A 222 -12.81 -4.76 9.76
N TYR A 223 -11.55 -5.14 9.51
CA TYR A 223 -11.00 -5.16 8.16
C TYR A 223 -11.59 -6.28 7.31
N PHE A 224 -11.83 -7.46 7.87
CA PHE A 224 -12.54 -8.53 7.16
C PHE A 224 -13.91 -8.07 6.67
N VAL A 225 -14.69 -7.42 7.53
CA VAL A 225 -16.04 -6.91 7.18
C VAL A 225 -15.95 -5.78 6.15
N ALA A 226 -15.10 -4.77 6.39
CA ALA A 226 -14.95 -3.63 5.49
C ALA A 226 -14.48 -4.06 4.09
N MET A 227 -13.47 -4.93 4.02
CA MET A 227 -12.95 -5.44 2.75
C MET A 227 -13.95 -6.36 2.03
N THR A 228 -14.73 -7.15 2.78
CA THR A 228 -15.82 -7.96 2.21
C THR A 228 -16.88 -7.08 1.58
N ILE A 229 -17.33 -6.03 2.27
CA ILE A 229 -18.27 -5.03 1.70
C ILE A 229 -17.67 -4.41 0.43
N GLY A 230 -16.41 -4.00 0.47
CA GLY A 230 -15.69 -3.47 -0.69
C GLY A 230 -15.62 -4.47 -1.84
N ALA A 231 -15.27 -5.73 -1.58
CA ALA A 231 -15.18 -6.77 -2.60
C ALA A 231 -16.54 -7.02 -3.29
N PHE A 232 -17.62 -7.07 -2.54
CA PHE A 232 -18.97 -7.23 -3.09
C PHE A 232 -19.47 -5.98 -3.83
N GLY A 233 -18.95 -4.79 -3.52
CA GLY A 233 -19.20 -3.56 -4.27
C GLY A 233 -18.60 -3.55 -5.67
N TYR A 234 -17.62 -4.42 -5.98
CA TYR A 234 -16.99 -4.45 -7.29
C TYR A 234 -17.92 -4.91 -8.40
N ARG A 235 -17.82 -4.18 -9.53
CA ARG A 235 -18.34 -4.55 -10.84
C ARG A 235 -17.23 -4.37 -11.87
N VAL A 236 -17.30 -5.10 -12.98
CA VAL A 236 -16.39 -4.94 -14.13
C VAL A 236 -17.19 -4.43 -15.31
N PRO A 237 -16.60 -3.55 -16.15
CA PRO A 237 -17.29 -3.09 -17.35
C PRO A 237 -17.46 -4.23 -18.35
N ALA A 238 -18.56 -4.16 -19.14
CA ALA A 238 -18.79 -5.06 -20.24
C ALA A 238 -17.69 -4.90 -21.31
N ASN A 239 -17.48 -5.93 -22.12
CA ASN A 239 -16.50 -5.90 -23.21
C ASN A 239 -16.83 -4.77 -24.21
N GLY A 240 -15.84 -3.95 -24.51
CA GLY A 240 -16.01 -2.82 -25.43
C GLY A 240 -16.68 -1.59 -24.80
N TRP A 241 -17.03 -1.62 -23.52
CA TRP A 241 -17.59 -0.47 -22.83
C TRP A 241 -16.63 0.73 -22.87
N LYS A 242 -17.19 1.90 -23.08
CA LYS A 242 -16.46 3.19 -23.10
C LYS A 242 -17.27 4.25 -22.36
N PRO A 243 -16.62 5.19 -21.66
CA PRO A 243 -17.32 6.35 -21.10
C PRO A 243 -18.02 7.16 -22.18
N LYS A 244 -19.21 7.70 -21.87
CA LYS A 244 -19.95 8.58 -22.80
C LYS A 244 -19.08 9.78 -23.20
N GLY A 245 -19.04 10.09 -24.50
CA GLY A 245 -18.28 11.21 -25.04
C GLY A 245 -16.75 11.03 -25.13
N TRP A 246 -16.20 9.86 -24.74
CA TRP A 246 -14.77 9.63 -24.82
C TRP A 246 -14.34 8.96 -26.14
N ASN A 247 -13.39 9.62 -26.83
CA ASN A 247 -12.76 9.08 -28.04
C ASN A 247 -11.24 8.97 -27.83
N PRO A 248 -10.67 7.75 -27.83
CA PRO A 248 -9.25 7.56 -27.61
C PRO A 248 -8.33 8.19 -28.67
N ALA A 249 -8.86 8.46 -29.88
CA ALA A 249 -8.10 9.05 -30.99
C ALA A 249 -7.76 10.55 -30.79
N ILE A 250 -8.44 11.26 -29.89
CA ILE A 250 -8.31 12.72 -29.71
C ILE A 250 -7.25 13.10 -28.67
N LYS A 251 -6.69 12.15 -27.92
CA LYS A 251 -5.72 12.48 -26.87
C LYS A 251 -4.38 12.88 -27.48
N LYS A 252 -3.93 14.15 -27.23
CA LYS A 252 -2.57 14.60 -27.56
C LYS A 252 -1.56 13.64 -26.92
N THR A 253 -0.79 12.94 -27.74
CA THR A 253 0.33 12.11 -27.28
C THR A 253 1.43 13.03 -26.79
N SER A 254 1.76 12.96 -25.50
CA SER A 254 2.99 13.56 -25.00
C SER A 254 4.18 12.95 -25.74
N SER A 255 5.17 13.76 -26.10
CA SER A 255 6.40 13.33 -26.79
C SER A 255 7.24 12.31 -26.01
N MET A 256 6.95 12.13 -24.72
CA MET A 256 7.63 11.21 -23.80
C MET A 256 6.99 9.81 -23.75
N ILE A 257 5.79 9.61 -24.29
CA ILE A 257 5.11 8.31 -24.27
C ILE A 257 5.56 7.47 -25.46
N SER A 258 6.21 6.34 -25.17
CA SER A 258 6.56 5.37 -26.21
C SER A 258 5.29 4.95 -26.97
N LYS A 259 5.30 5.13 -28.28
CA LYS A 259 4.24 4.61 -29.17
C LYS A 259 4.32 3.10 -29.34
N ASN A 260 5.45 2.52 -28.96
CA ASN A 260 5.76 1.10 -29.08
C ASN A 260 5.58 0.42 -27.73
N HIS A 261 5.35 -0.88 -27.76
CA HIS A 261 5.08 -1.68 -26.57
C HIS A 261 6.13 -2.76 -26.38
N VAL A 262 6.50 -3.02 -25.14
CA VAL A 262 7.38 -4.14 -24.78
C VAL A 262 6.52 -5.23 -24.12
N HIS A 263 6.70 -6.47 -24.58
CA HIS A 263 6.00 -7.61 -23.98
C HIS A 263 6.50 -7.86 -22.55
N VAL A 264 5.59 -8.22 -21.64
CA VAL A 264 5.90 -8.48 -20.22
C VAL A 264 7.00 -9.52 -20.03
N GLY A 265 7.06 -10.56 -20.87
CA GLY A 265 8.10 -11.59 -20.85
C GLY A 265 9.50 -11.10 -21.27
N ILE A 266 9.59 -9.90 -21.87
CA ILE A 266 10.86 -9.30 -22.34
C ILE A 266 11.27 -8.14 -21.44
N ALA A 267 10.34 -7.45 -20.80
CA ALA A 267 10.63 -6.25 -20.01
C ALA A 267 11.73 -6.46 -18.98
N HIS A 268 11.71 -7.57 -18.22
CA HIS A 268 12.74 -7.92 -17.22
C HIS A 268 14.12 -8.27 -17.82
N LYS A 269 14.22 -8.46 -19.14
CA LYS A 269 15.49 -8.66 -19.85
C LYS A 269 16.14 -7.34 -20.26
N THR A 270 15.50 -6.21 -19.99
CA THR A 270 16.00 -4.88 -20.33
C THR A 270 16.70 -4.23 -19.13
N PRO A 271 17.80 -3.49 -19.33
CA PRO A 271 18.44 -2.72 -18.26
C PRO A 271 17.48 -1.72 -17.60
N GLN A 272 16.56 -1.15 -18.39
CA GLN A 272 15.58 -0.16 -17.91
C GLN A 272 14.70 -0.71 -16.80
N PHE A 273 14.29 -1.98 -16.89
CA PHE A 273 13.48 -2.62 -15.85
C PHE A 273 14.25 -2.64 -14.52
N TRP A 274 15.49 -3.09 -14.52
CA TRP A 274 16.30 -3.19 -13.31
C TRP A 274 16.72 -1.83 -12.75
N LEU A 275 16.94 -0.84 -13.62
CA LEU A 275 17.17 0.54 -13.18
C LEU A 275 15.95 1.09 -12.45
N LEU A 276 14.75 0.94 -13.02
CA LEU A 276 13.50 1.38 -12.37
C LEU A 276 13.18 0.56 -11.12
N TRP A 277 13.50 -0.73 -11.12
CA TRP A 277 13.39 -1.60 -9.96
C TRP A 277 14.30 -1.11 -8.81
N GLY A 278 15.56 -0.82 -9.10
CA GLY A 278 16.51 -0.26 -8.12
C GLY A 278 16.10 1.12 -7.62
N ILE A 279 15.67 2.02 -8.52
CA ILE A 279 15.13 3.34 -8.21
C ILE A 279 13.97 3.22 -7.22
N LEU A 280 13.00 2.36 -7.50
CA LEU A 280 11.87 2.14 -6.61
C LEU A 280 12.31 1.52 -5.28
N CYS A 281 13.17 0.50 -5.32
CA CYS A 281 13.69 -0.16 -4.12
C CYS A 281 14.35 0.82 -3.17
N LEU A 282 15.29 1.64 -3.65
CA LEU A 282 16.05 2.58 -2.82
C LEU A 282 15.19 3.74 -2.29
N ASN A 283 14.29 4.28 -3.13
CA ASN A 283 13.35 5.31 -2.71
C ASN A 283 12.42 4.78 -1.61
N VAL A 284 11.88 3.58 -1.82
CA VAL A 284 10.93 2.97 -0.89
C VAL A 284 11.61 2.54 0.40
N SER A 285 12.83 1.99 0.36
CA SER A 285 13.58 1.58 1.56
C SER A 285 13.73 2.73 2.55
N ALA A 286 14.03 3.93 2.06
CA ALA A 286 14.16 5.11 2.91
C ALA A 286 12.83 5.46 3.62
N GLY A 287 11.73 5.59 2.88
CA GLY A 287 10.46 6.02 3.46
C GLY A 287 9.78 4.95 4.31
N ILE A 288 9.80 3.67 3.87
CA ILE A 288 9.18 2.57 4.62
C ILE A 288 9.93 2.24 5.91
N GLY A 289 11.25 2.49 5.93
CA GLY A 289 12.05 2.38 7.15
C GLY A 289 11.51 3.30 8.23
N VAL A 290 11.33 4.59 7.93
CA VAL A 290 10.77 5.58 8.86
C VAL A 290 9.35 5.21 9.30
N LEU A 291 8.48 4.81 8.36
CA LEU A 291 7.10 4.41 8.68
C LEU A 291 7.05 3.21 9.63
N SER A 292 7.94 2.24 9.45
CA SER A 292 7.95 1.00 10.22
C SER A 292 8.20 1.19 11.72
N VAL A 293 8.79 2.30 12.11
CA VAL A 293 9.12 2.64 13.50
C VAL A 293 8.62 4.04 13.91
N ALA A 294 7.68 4.62 13.18
CA ALA A 294 7.30 6.03 13.34
C ALA A 294 6.91 6.39 14.78
N LYS A 295 6.01 5.63 15.43
CA LYS A 295 5.57 5.90 16.81
C LYS A 295 6.73 5.83 17.80
N PRO A 296 7.45 4.71 17.96
CA PRO A 296 8.53 4.63 18.94
C PRO A 296 9.70 5.56 18.61
N MET A 297 10.01 5.78 17.35
CA MET A 297 11.06 6.73 16.96
C MET A 297 10.74 8.15 17.42
N PHE A 298 9.50 8.61 17.23
CA PHE A 298 9.08 9.93 17.70
C PHE A 298 9.11 10.01 19.23
N GLN A 299 8.60 8.98 19.94
CA GLN A 299 8.62 8.95 21.39
C GLN A 299 10.05 9.08 21.95
N GLU A 300 11.02 8.41 21.33
CA GLU A 300 12.42 8.43 21.76
C GLU A 300 13.12 9.75 21.44
N ILE A 301 12.94 10.31 20.25
CA ILE A 301 13.56 11.57 19.84
C ILE A 301 12.98 12.77 20.62
N ALA A 302 11.67 12.75 20.89
CA ALA A 302 10.96 13.87 21.50
C ALA A 302 10.73 13.70 23.02
N ALA A 303 11.34 12.68 23.64
CA ALA A 303 11.13 12.32 25.05
C ALA A 303 11.35 13.47 26.03
N SER A 304 12.33 14.33 25.77
CA SER A 304 12.64 15.49 26.61
C SER A 304 11.75 16.70 26.35
N SER A 305 10.99 16.73 25.25
CA SER A 305 10.17 17.87 24.83
C SER A 305 8.70 17.75 25.26
N PHE A 306 8.23 16.59 25.67
CA PHE A 306 6.83 16.33 26.02
C PHE A 306 6.68 15.54 27.31
N ASP A 307 5.54 15.75 28.00
CA ASP A 307 5.17 14.99 29.17
C ASP A 307 5.04 13.49 28.83
N PRO A 308 5.65 12.58 29.63
CA PRO A 308 5.54 11.13 29.43
C PRO A 308 4.09 10.60 29.33
N LEU A 309 3.13 11.28 29.95
CA LEU A 309 1.71 10.87 29.93
C LEU A 309 1.04 11.10 28.56
N ILE A 310 1.51 12.09 27.81
CA ILE A 310 0.86 12.49 26.53
C ILE A 310 1.68 12.14 25.29
N ILE A 311 2.99 11.90 25.44
CA ILE A 311 3.90 11.65 24.30
C ILE A 311 3.45 10.47 23.43
N GLY A 312 2.86 9.43 24.02
CA GLY A 312 2.31 8.28 23.30
C GLY A 312 1.20 8.66 22.33
N ALA A 313 0.28 9.52 22.77
CA ALA A 313 -0.82 10.04 21.94
C ALA A 313 -0.31 10.98 20.84
N ILE A 314 0.68 11.83 21.16
CA ILE A 314 1.32 12.72 20.18
C ILE A 314 2.06 11.91 19.11
N ALA A 315 2.79 10.87 19.50
CA ALA A 315 3.50 9.99 18.59
C ALA A 315 2.56 9.22 17.65
N THR A 316 1.38 8.84 18.14
CA THR A 316 0.31 8.27 17.29
C THR A 316 -0.19 9.32 16.29
N GLY A 317 -0.36 10.57 16.73
CA GLY A 317 -0.70 11.72 15.87
C GLY A 317 0.37 11.98 14.80
N PHE A 318 1.65 11.90 15.17
CA PHE A 318 2.76 12.01 14.21
C PHE A 318 2.69 10.93 13.12
N GLY A 319 2.47 9.67 13.47
CA GLY A 319 2.29 8.60 12.48
C GLY A 319 1.08 8.82 11.56
N ALA A 320 -0.02 9.36 12.09
CA ALA A 320 -1.18 9.74 11.29
C ALA A 320 -0.89 10.92 10.34
N LEU A 321 -0.09 11.92 10.77
CA LEU A 321 0.39 13.00 9.90
C LEU A 321 1.29 12.50 8.79
N LEU A 322 2.19 11.55 9.06
CA LEU A 322 3.01 10.90 8.04
C LEU A 322 2.15 10.22 6.96
N SER A 323 1.07 9.55 7.39
CA SER A 323 0.09 8.93 6.48
C SER A 323 -0.64 9.98 5.63
N LEU A 324 -1.06 11.11 6.24
CA LEU A 324 -1.68 12.24 5.52
C LEU A 324 -0.71 12.84 4.49
N ALA A 325 0.54 13.07 4.87
CA ALA A 325 1.58 13.56 3.96
C ALA A 325 1.81 12.60 2.79
N ASN A 326 1.78 11.29 3.04
CA ASN A 326 1.88 10.26 2.00
C ASN A 326 0.71 10.37 0.99
N ILE A 327 -0.53 10.57 1.46
CA ILE A 327 -1.70 10.78 0.57
C ILE A 327 -1.51 12.02 -0.30
N ILE A 328 -1.19 13.15 0.32
CA ILE A 328 -0.98 14.43 -0.36
C ILE A 328 0.12 14.28 -1.40
N GLY A 329 1.22 13.63 -1.04
CA GLY A 329 2.34 13.39 -1.93
C GLY A 329 1.99 12.57 -3.16
N ARG A 330 1.10 11.58 -3.05
CA ARG A 330 0.63 10.78 -4.20
C ARG A 330 -0.09 11.63 -5.23
N ILE A 331 -0.94 12.55 -4.78
CA ILE A 331 -1.70 13.44 -5.68
C ILE A 331 -0.77 14.53 -6.25
N PHE A 332 -0.03 15.23 -5.37
CA PHE A 332 0.81 16.36 -5.75
C PHE A 332 1.91 15.96 -6.72
N TRP A 333 2.73 14.98 -6.36
CA TRP A 333 3.89 14.59 -7.16
C TRP A 333 3.51 13.85 -8.44
N ALA A 334 2.45 13.00 -8.44
CA ALA A 334 1.99 12.37 -9.66
C ALA A 334 1.51 13.41 -10.68
N SER A 335 0.75 14.42 -10.23
CA SER A 335 0.31 15.51 -11.09
C SER A 335 1.48 16.37 -11.58
N SER A 336 2.38 16.76 -10.68
CA SER A 336 3.57 17.56 -11.01
C SER A 336 4.49 16.83 -12.00
N SER A 337 4.60 15.50 -11.88
CA SER A 337 5.43 14.70 -12.77
C SER A 337 4.94 14.67 -14.23
N ASP A 338 3.67 14.99 -14.49
CA ASP A 338 3.13 15.13 -15.85
C ASP A 338 3.71 16.37 -16.58
N PHE A 339 4.11 17.39 -15.82
CA PHE A 339 4.71 18.62 -16.33
C PHE A 339 6.24 18.59 -16.29
N LEU A 340 6.81 18.15 -15.16
CA LEU A 340 8.25 18.09 -14.94
C LEU A 340 8.95 16.96 -15.71
N GLY A 341 8.19 15.89 -16.01
CA GLY A 341 8.73 14.64 -16.51
C GLY A 341 9.22 13.71 -15.39
N ARG A 342 9.06 12.40 -15.59
CA ARG A 342 9.26 11.37 -14.54
C ARG A 342 10.70 11.34 -14.02
N LYS A 343 11.68 11.43 -14.94
CA LYS A 343 13.10 11.39 -14.60
C LYS A 343 13.52 12.55 -13.69
N LEU A 344 13.06 13.78 -13.98
CA LEU A 344 13.35 14.95 -13.16
C LEU A 344 12.64 14.87 -11.80
N THR A 345 11.40 14.39 -11.78
CA THR A 345 10.64 14.19 -10.52
C THR A 345 11.39 13.25 -9.58
N TYR A 346 11.91 12.12 -10.07
CA TYR A 346 12.73 11.22 -9.26
C TYR A 346 14.08 11.82 -8.87
N ALA A 347 14.69 12.64 -9.74
CA ALA A 347 15.91 13.38 -9.37
C ALA A 347 15.64 14.32 -8.19
N ILE A 348 14.49 15.00 -8.15
CA ILE A 348 14.08 15.84 -7.01
C ILE A 348 13.90 14.98 -5.76
N PHE A 349 13.20 13.81 -5.85
CA PHE A 349 13.03 12.92 -4.70
C PHE A 349 14.37 12.51 -4.09
N PHE A 350 15.32 12.16 -4.90
CA PHE A 350 16.63 11.74 -4.44
C PHE A 350 17.47 12.89 -3.89
N SER A 351 17.53 14.02 -4.58
CA SER A 351 18.34 15.17 -4.14
C SER A 351 17.79 15.82 -2.88
N LEU A 352 16.50 16.20 -2.91
CA LEU A 352 15.85 16.82 -1.75
C LEU A 352 15.74 15.82 -0.60
N GLY A 353 15.38 14.56 -0.88
CA GLY A 353 15.33 13.51 0.13
C GLY A 353 16.66 13.32 0.84
N THR A 354 17.77 13.23 0.09
CA THR A 354 19.12 13.12 0.69
C THR A 354 19.39 14.28 1.65
N ALA A 355 19.11 15.53 1.23
CA ALA A 355 19.31 16.71 2.09
C ALA A 355 18.45 16.65 3.36
N LEU A 356 17.19 16.25 3.24
CA LEU A 356 16.27 16.15 4.36
C LEU A 356 16.64 15.02 5.33
N TYR A 357 17.05 13.85 4.82
CA TYR A 357 17.54 12.75 5.66
C TYR A 357 18.83 13.10 6.42
N LEU A 358 19.69 13.95 5.85
CA LEU A 358 20.87 14.46 6.56
C LEU A 358 20.51 15.57 7.57
N ALA A 359 19.47 16.34 7.32
CA ALA A 359 19.00 17.40 8.22
C ALA A 359 18.18 16.88 9.42
N ALA A 360 17.48 15.74 9.29
CA ALA A 360 16.62 15.21 10.34
C ALA A 360 17.37 14.93 11.67
N PRO A 361 18.58 14.32 11.68
CA PRO A 361 19.36 14.15 12.90
C PRO A 361 19.71 15.46 13.60
N TRP A 362 20.05 16.48 12.83
CA TRP A 362 20.36 17.81 13.39
C TRP A 362 19.15 18.43 14.10
N ALA A 363 17.96 18.32 13.49
CA ALA A 363 16.73 18.82 14.11
C ALA A 363 16.39 18.06 15.40
N GLY A 364 16.54 16.73 15.41
CA GLY A 364 16.32 15.89 16.61
C GLY A 364 17.31 16.21 17.73
N LEU A 365 18.61 16.30 17.43
CA LEU A 365 19.66 16.60 18.41
C LEU A 365 19.47 17.97 19.11
N ASN A 366 18.98 18.96 18.37
CA ASN A 366 18.74 20.31 18.92
C ASN A 366 17.32 20.47 19.49
N GLN A 367 16.57 19.37 19.59
CA GLN A 367 15.17 19.38 20.07
C GLN A 367 14.24 20.33 19.29
N TYR A 368 14.55 20.59 18.02
CA TYR A 368 13.66 21.31 17.09
C TYR A 368 12.59 20.36 16.54
N ILE A 369 11.71 19.87 17.42
CA ILE A 369 10.77 18.80 17.12
C ILE A 369 9.83 19.17 15.97
N SER A 370 9.33 20.42 15.93
CA SER A 370 8.50 20.90 14.82
C SER A 370 9.24 20.82 13.47
N THR A 371 10.53 21.19 13.46
CA THR A 371 11.37 21.09 12.25
C THR A 371 11.60 19.64 11.84
N PHE A 372 11.88 18.74 12.80
CA PHE A 372 12.01 17.31 12.55
C PHE A 372 10.74 16.75 11.92
N VAL A 373 9.56 17.12 12.45
CA VAL A 373 8.27 16.70 11.92
C VAL A 373 8.06 17.22 10.49
N ILE A 374 8.31 18.52 10.23
CA ILE A 374 8.19 19.07 8.86
C ILE A 374 9.09 18.34 7.88
N ILE A 375 10.34 18.07 8.25
CA ILE A 375 11.30 17.31 7.43
C ILE A 375 10.74 15.94 7.10
N THR A 376 10.27 15.21 8.08
CA THR A 376 9.75 13.85 7.90
C THR A 376 8.44 13.85 7.10
N LEU A 377 7.55 14.84 7.27
CA LEU A 377 6.35 15.00 6.46
C LEU A 377 6.70 15.20 4.98
N VAL A 378 7.67 16.07 4.66
CA VAL A 378 8.12 16.29 3.27
C VAL A 378 8.71 15.00 2.69
N ILE A 379 9.54 14.27 3.45
CA ILE A 379 10.07 12.96 3.05
C ILE A 379 8.92 12.02 2.68
N LEU A 380 7.88 11.95 3.48
CA LEU A 380 6.75 11.05 3.25
C LEU A 380 5.87 11.48 2.05
N THR A 381 5.81 12.78 1.72
CA THR A 381 5.18 13.19 0.45
C THR A 381 5.95 12.59 -0.74
N MET A 382 7.27 12.59 -0.73
CA MET A 382 8.10 12.05 -1.81
C MET A 382 8.05 10.53 -1.87
N TYR A 383 7.97 9.86 -0.72
CA TYR A 383 7.71 8.42 -0.65
C TYR A 383 6.39 8.05 -1.35
N GLY A 384 5.29 8.73 -0.99
CA GLY A 384 4.00 8.56 -1.64
C GLY A 384 4.03 8.88 -3.14
N GLY A 385 4.73 9.96 -3.49
CA GLY A 385 4.94 10.40 -4.86
C GLY A 385 5.68 9.37 -5.72
N GLY A 386 6.69 8.70 -5.15
CA GLY A 386 7.43 7.63 -5.82
C GLY A 386 6.51 6.49 -6.29
N PHE A 387 5.63 6.01 -5.41
CA PHE A 387 4.64 4.99 -5.77
C PHE A 387 3.63 5.46 -6.83
N ALA A 388 3.16 6.70 -6.75
CA ALA A 388 2.16 7.21 -7.68
C ALA A 388 2.75 7.53 -9.07
N THR A 389 4.04 7.84 -9.14
CA THR A 389 4.73 8.21 -10.38
C THR A 389 5.26 7.01 -11.15
N ILE A 390 5.63 5.90 -10.46
CA ILE A 390 6.31 4.77 -11.12
C ILE A 390 5.49 4.07 -12.21
N PRO A 391 4.14 3.87 -12.09
CA PRO A 391 3.37 3.26 -13.16
C PRO A 391 3.39 4.11 -14.44
N ALA A 392 3.38 5.43 -14.31
CA ALA A 392 3.49 6.34 -15.44
C ALA A 392 4.90 6.33 -16.04
N TYR A 393 5.94 6.22 -15.23
CA TYR A 393 7.32 6.08 -15.71
C TYR A 393 7.52 4.78 -16.51
N LEU A 394 6.93 3.67 -16.02
CA LEU A 394 6.91 2.41 -16.76
C LEU A 394 6.15 2.53 -18.10
N ALA A 395 5.01 3.22 -18.10
CA ALA A 395 4.23 3.45 -19.32
C ALA A 395 5.01 4.28 -20.36
N ASP A 396 5.75 5.29 -19.91
CA ASP A 396 6.58 6.13 -20.78
C ASP A 396 7.72 5.33 -21.42
N ILE A 397 8.30 4.36 -20.71
CA ILE A 397 9.45 3.57 -21.17
C ILE A 397 9.03 2.32 -21.94
N PHE A 398 8.05 1.56 -21.45
CA PHE A 398 7.68 0.24 -21.99
C PHE A 398 6.39 0.25 -22.82
N GLY A 399 5.71 1.41 -22.90
CA GLY A 399 4.40 1.51 -23.50
C GLY A 399 3.27 1.00 -22.59
N THR A 400 2.03 1.23 -22.98
CA THR A 400 0.85 1.04 -22.13
C THR A 400 0.24 -0.36 -22.18
N GLN A 401 0.59 -1.20 -23.18
CA GLN A 401 -0.05 -2.50 -23.44
C GLN A 401 0.07 -3.46 -22.24
N HIS A 402 1.28 -3.64 -21.71
CA HIS A 402 1.57 -4.58 -20.63
C HIS A 402 1.99 -3.89 -19.32
N VAL A 403 1.77 -2.58 -19.21
CA VAL A 403 2.28 -1.79 -18.07
C VAL A 403 1.81 -2.31 -16.71
N GLY A 404 0.58 -2.80 -16.59
CA GLY A 404 0.06 -3.36 -15.35
C GLY A 404 0.82 -4.63 -14.92
N ALA A 405 1.09 -5.53 -15.86
CA ALA A 405 1.84 -6.76 -15.59
C ALA A 405 3.33 -6.49 -15.29
N ILE A 406 3.92 -5.51 -15.99
CA ILE A 406 5.32 -5.07 -15.74
C ILE A 406 5.39 -4.41 -14.36
N HIS A 407 4.43 -3.57 -14.00
CA HIS A 407 4.32 -2.95 -12.68
C HIS A 407 4.19 -4.00 -11.57
N GLY A 408 3.31 -5.01 -11.75
CA GLY A 408 3.19 -6.10 -10.77
C GLY A 408 4.53 -6.80 -10.48
N ARG A 409 5.34 -7.06 -11.52
CA ARG A 409 6.69 -7.61 -11.33
C ARG A 409 7.65 -6.62 -10.66
N LEU A 410 7.51 -5.33 -10.96
CA LEU A 410 8.33 -4.29 -10.34
C LEU A 410 8.08 -4.17 -8.82
N LEU A 411 6.87 -4.52 -8.34
CA LEU A 411 6.53 -4.49 -6.91
C LEU A 411 7.38 -5.44 -6.04
N THR A 412 8.12 -6.38 -6.63
CA THR A 412 9.16 -7.14 -5.90
C THR A 412 10.28 -6.23 -5.35
N ALA A 413 10.48 -5.05 -5.92
CA ALA A 413 11.34 -4.01 -5.35
C ALA A 413 10.83 -3.54 -3.99
N TRP A 414 9.51 -3.45 -3.83
CA TRP A 414 8.89 -3.12 -2.55
C TRP A 414 9.09 -4.23 -1.51
N SER A 415 9.03 -5.51 -1.94
CA SER A 415 9.34 -6.64 -1.05
C SER A 415 10.75 -6.53 -0.47
N LEU A 416 11.76 -6.24 -1.29
CA LEU A 416 13.13 -6.06 -0.82
C LEU A 416 13.29 -4.80 0.05
N ALA A 417 12.67 -3.70 -0.35
CA ALA A 417 12.67 -2.46 0.42
C ALA A 417 12.05 -2.63 1.82
N GLY A 418 11.01 -3.46 1.93
CA GLY A 418 10.35 -3.81 3.18
C GLY A 418 11.24 -4.60 4.15
N ILE A 419 12.31 -5.21 3.66
CA ILE A 419 13.38 -5.78 4.51
C ILE A 419 14.43 -4.70 4.81
N ILE A 420 15.00 -4.09 3.78
CA ILE A 420 16.13 -3.17 3.92
C ILE A 420 15.79 -2.02 4.88
N GLY A 421 14.69 -1.30 4.66
CA GLY A 421 14.35 -0.11 5.43
C GLY A 421 14.13 -0.41 6.92
N PRO A 422 13.13 -1.24 7.26
CA PRO A 422 12.80 -1.55 8.66
C PRO A 422 13.94 -2.22 9.43
N MET A 423 14.61 -3.20 8.81
CA MET A 423 15.70 -3.92 9.48
C MET A 423 16.91 -3.01 9.71
N LEU A 424 17.27 -2.20 8.72
CA LEU A 424 18.36 -1.24 8.86
C LEU A 424 18.14 -0.33 10.06
N ILE A 425 16.94 0.26 10.20
CA ILE A 425 16.66 1.17 11.30
C ILE A 425 16.65 0.40 12.64
N SER A 426 15.99 -0.75 12.71
CA SER A 426 15.82 -1.47 13.97
C SER A 426 17.14 -2.04 14.50
N TYR A 427 17.93 -2.72 13.66
CA TYR A 427 19.22 -3.28 14.08
C TYR A 427 20.27 -2.20 14.36
N LEU A 428 20.31 -1.12 13.56
CA LEU A 428 21.22 -0.03 13.85
C LEU A 428 20.87 0.68 15.16
N ARG A 429 19.59 0.87 15.44
CA ARG A 429 19.16 1.44 16.72
C ARG A 429 19.65 0.57 17.89
N GLU A 430 19.39 -0.74 17.85
CA GLU A 430 19.83 -1.66 18.91
C GLU A 430 21.36 -1.65 19.05
N TYR A 431 22.08 -1.64 17.95
CA TYR A 431 23.54 -1.54 17.94
C TYR A 431 24.04 -0.23 18.57
N GLN A 432 23.40 0.92 18.24
CA GLN A 432 23.76 2.21 18.83
C GLN A 432 23.52 2.23 20.36
N LEU A 433 22.40 1.66 20.80
CA LEU A 433 22.11 1.54 22.24
C LEU A 433 23.12 0.64 22.96
N ALA A 434 23.53 -0.47 22.34
CA ALA A 434 24.57 -1.36 22.89
C ALA A 434 25.95 -0.66 23.01
N LEU A 435 26.20 0.36 22.19
CA LEU A 435 27.39 1.23 22.29
C LEU A 435 27.24 2.35 23.34
N GLY A 436 26.12 2.42 24.08
CA GLY A 436 25.85 3.45 25.08
C GLY A 436 25.40 4.80 24.48
N ILE A 437 25.02 4.86 23.20
CA ILE A 437 24.46 6.07 22.58
C ILE A 437 23.08 6.34 23.19
N PRO A 438 22.78 7.60 23.57
CA PRO A 438 21.47 7.97 24.09
C PRO A 438 20.32 7.61 23.14
N THR A 439 19.15 7.28 23.67
CA THR A 439 18.00 6.76 22.92
C THR A 439 17.50 7.73 21.86
N ASP A 440 17.51 9.04 22.16
CA ASP A 440 17.13 10.13 21.25
C ASP A 440 18.07 10.27 20.04
N GLN A 441 19.30 9.77 20.15
CA GLN A 441 20.34 9.81 19.12
C GLN A 441 20.50 8.49 18.34
N ALA A 442 19.87 7.42 18.81
CA ALA A 442 20.06 6.07 18.29
C ALA A 442 19.68 5.91 16.79
N TYR A 443 18.89 6.83 16.25
CA TYR A 443 18.46 6.83 14.84
C TYR A 443 19.38 7.63 13.89
N ASN A 444 20.32 8.41 14.41
CA ASN A 444 21.15 9.32 13.59
C ASN A 444 21.94 8.59 12.51
N SER A 445 22.51 7.43 12.83
CA SER A 445 23.24 6.61 11.85
C SER A 445 22.31 6.03 10.80
N SER A 446 21.09 5.65 11.18
CA SER A 446 20.06 5.15 10.25
C SER A 446 19.70 6.20 9.22
N PHE A 447 19.42 7.43 9.62
CA PHE A 447 19.09 8.55 8.72
C PHE A 447 20.22 8.81 7.72
N LYS A 448 21.50 8.78 8.15
CA LYS A 448 22.67 8.95 7.26
C LYS A 448 22.76 7.84 6.22
N ILE A 449 22.52 6.59 6.60
CA ILE A 449 22.55 5.47 5.65
C ILE A 449 21.37 5.53 4.68
N LEU A 450 20.18 5.92 5.14
CA LEU A 450 19.03 6.13 4.26
C LEU A 450 19.30 7.25 3.23
N ALA A 451 19.99 8.33 3.64
CA ALA A 451 20.45 9.36 2.71
C ALA A 451 21.39 8.78 1.64
N LEU A 452 22.32 7.90 2.03
CA LEU A 452 23.24 7.23 1.09
C LEU A 452 22.49 6.33 0.10
N LEU A 453 21.42 5.62 0.54
CA LEU A 453 20.57 4.85 -0.37
C LEU A 453 19.91 5.74 -1.42
N LEU A 454 19.48 6.95 -1.04
CA LEU A 454 18.89 7.90 -1.99
C LEU A 454 19.94 8.42 -2.98
N VAL A 455 21.18 8.65 -2.58
CA VAL A 455 22.29 8.95 -3.52
C VAL A 455 22.46 7.83 -4.54
N GLY A 456 22.44 6.57 -4.09
CA GLY A 456 22.45 5.41 -4.99
C GLY A 456 21.28 5.43 -5.98
N GLY A 457 20.07 5.74 -5.51
CA GLY A 457 18.87 5.89 -6.33
C GLY A 457 19.01 7.02 -7.37
N PHE A 458 19.61 8.15 -6.99
CA PHE A 458 19.91 9.26 -7.89
C PHE A 458 20.83 8.81 -9.03
N VAL A 459 21.93 8.11 -8.70
CA VAL A 459 22.85 7.58 -9.69
C VAL A 459 22.14 6.64 -10.67
N LEU A 460 21.33 5.69 -10.18
CA LEU A 460 20.54 4.80 -11.05
C LEU A 460 19.61 5.59 -11.98
N ASN A 461 18.97 6.65 -11.47
CA ASN A 461 18.06 7.48 -12.25
C ASN A 461 18.77 8.23 -13.40
N LEU A 462 20.04 8.61 -13.24
CA LEU A 462 20.82 9.23 -14.31
C LEU A 462 20.99 8.30 -15.52
N PHE A 463 21.14 6.99 -15.28
CA PHE A 463 21.35 5.99 -16.32
C PHE A 463 20.09 5.55 -17.05
N VAL A 464 18.88 5.95 -16.60
CA VAL A 464 17.64 5.60 -17.30
C VAL A 464 17.59 6.27 -18.67
N LYS A 465 17.49 5.44 -19.73
CA LYS A 465 17.42 5.82 -21.14
C LYS A 465 16.25 5.09 -21.81
N PRO A 466 15.72 5.57 -22.95
CA PRO A 466 14.71 4.85 -23.72
C PRO A 466 15.12 3.40 -24.04
N VAL A 467 14.13 2.52 -24.15
CA VAL A 467 14.36 1.10 -24.50
C VAL A 467 14.83 0.99 -25.94
N ASN A 468 15.78 0.09 -26.18
CA ASN A 468 16.25 -0.21 -27.52
C ASN A 468 15.13 -0.79 -28.40
N LYS A 469 15.06 -0.36 -29.66
CA LYS A 469 14.03 -0.76 -30.63
C LYS A 469 13.87 -2.28 -30.79
N LYS A 470 14.94 -3.06 -30.61
CA LYS A 470 14.95 -4.53 -30.70
C LYS A 470 14.02 -5.23 -29.69
N PHE A 471 13.68 -4.56 -28.59
CA PHE A 471 12.82 -5.12 -27.55
C PHE A 471 11.33 -4.81 -27.74
N PHE A 472 10.98 -3.95 -28.70
CA PHE A 472 9.58 -3.64 -28.98
C PHE A 472 8.88 -4.78 -29.73
N MET A 473 7.59 -4.94 -29.43
CA MET A 473 6.73 -5.89 -30.11
C MET A 473 6.53 -5.52 -31.57
N THR A 474 6.49 -6.52 -32.42
CA THR A 474 6.14 -6.35 -33.84
C THR A 474 4.62 -6.15 -33.99
N ASN A 475 4.20 -5.53 -35.09
CA ASN A 475 2.78 -5.33 -35.39
C ASN A 475 2.01 -6.67 -35.50
N ALA A 476 2.69 -7.75 -35.94
CA ALA A 476 2.12 -9.09 -35.98
C ALA A 476 1.84 -9.64 -34.58
N GLN A 477 2.79 -9.50 -33.65
CA GLN A 477 2.61 -9.91 -32.25
C GLN A 477 1.45 -9.14 -31.57
N LEU A 478 1.36 -7.83 -31.79
CA LEU A 478 0.27 -7.00 -31.26
C LEU A 478 -1.11 -7.44 -31.78
N LYS A 479 -1.21 -7.73 -33.09
CA LYS A 479 -2.46 -8.24 -33.70
C LYS A 479 -2.85 -9.61 -33.18
N ASN A 480 -1.90 -10.52 -33.01
CA ASN A 480 -2.14 -11.87 -32.51
C ASN A 480 -2.65 -11.85 -31.06
N GLU A 481 -2.06 -11.01 -30.18
CA GLU A 481 -2.54 -10.87 -28.81
C GLU A 481 -3.93 -10.24 -28.73
N GLN A 482 -4.21 -9.23 -29.56
CA GLN A 482 -5.54 -8.62 -29.65
C GLN A 482 -6.58 -9.61 -30.18
N GLY A 483 -6.21 -10.48 -31.13
CA GLY A 483 -7.05 -11.55 -31.64
C GLY A 483 -7.34 -12.63 -30.59
N ALA A 484 -6.31 -13.06 -29.84
CA ALA A 484 -6.46 -14.02 -28.74
C ALA A 484 -7.37 -13.50 -27.63
N LEU A 485 -7.23 -12.23 -27.25
CA LEU A 485 -8.12 -11.55 -26.30
C LEU A 485 -9.58 -11.50 -26.80
N LYS A 486 -9.81 -11.23 -28.08
CA LYS A 486 -11.17 -11.24 -28.67
C LYS A 486 -11.79 -12.63 -28.64
N ASN A 487 -11.04 -13.67 -28.95
CA ASN A 487 -11.54 -15.05 -28.97
C ASN A 487 -11.86 -15.61 -27.59
N THR A 488 -11.11 -15.20 -26.57
CA THR A 488 -11.39 -15.57 -25.16
C THR A 488 -12.65 -14.90 -24.64
N THR A 489 -12.94 -13.67 -25.11
CA THR A 489 -14.10 -12.90 -24.70
C THR A 489 -15.38 -13.27 -25.43
N SER A 490 -15.30 -13.84 -26.66
CA SER A 490 -16.50 -14.28 -27.41
C SER A 490 -17.11 -15.58 -26.88
N LYS A 491 -16.36 -16.39 -26.11
CA LYS A 491 -16.83 -17.65 -25.52
C LYS A 491 -17.47 -17.53 -24.14
N SER A 492 -17.44 -16.35 -23.52
CA SER A 492 -18.04 -16.11 -22.21
C SER A 492 -19.46 -15.59 -22.38
N ASN A 493 -20.47 -16.44 -22.12
CA ASN A 493 -21.85 -16.02 -21.90
C ASN A 493 -21.95 -15.28 -20.55
N ALA A 494 -21.42 -14.05 -20.47
CA ALA A 494 -21.50 -13.25 -19.25
C ALA A 494 -22.97 -12.88 -18.98
N VAL A 495 -23.45 -13.21 -17.79
CA VAL A 495 -24.77 -12.74 -17.34
C VAL A 495 -24.64 -11.25 -17.01
N ILE A 496 -25.22 -10.39 -17.84
CA ILE A 496 -25.25 -8.96 -17.57
C ILE A 496 -26.25 -8.71 -16.45
N SER A 497 -25.76 -8.29 -15.30
CA SER A 497 -26.59 -7.92 -14.15
C SER A 497 -27.32 -6.61 -14.48
N LYS A 498 -28.68 -6.67 -14.54
CA LYS A 498 -29.49 -5.48 -14.77
C LYS A 498 -29.37 -4.49 -13.62
N THR A 499 -29.04 -3.28 -13.96
CA THR A 499 -28.82 -2.19 -13.02
C THR A 499 -30.13 -1.57 -12.59
N ASN A 500 -30.39 -1.48 -11.28
CA ASN A 500 -31.50 -0.70 -10.73
C ASN A 500 -31.01 0.75 -10.51
N ILE A 501 -31.36 1.65 -11.44
CA ILE A 501 -30.92 3.05 -11.45
C ILE A 501 -31.43 3.80 -10.20
N SER A 502 -32.66 3.54 -9.74
CA SER A 502 -33.22 4.19 -8.55
C SER A 502 -32.44 3.80 -7.29
N LEU A 503 -32.07 2.52 -7.17
CA LEU A 503 -31.28 2.02 -6.06
C LEU A 503 -29.86 2.58 -6.07
N GLN A 504 -29.24 2.75 -7.25
CA GLN A 504 -27.90 3.37 -7.36
C GLN A 504 -27.89 4.82 -6.90
N LYS A 505 -28.96 5.60 -7.15
CA LYS A 505 -29.04 6.99 -6.67
C LYS A 505 -29.02 7.10 -5.14
N ILE A 506 -29.48 6.06 -4.44
CA ILE A 506 -29.47 5.99 -2.97
C ILE A 506 -28.13 5.44 -2.46
N ILE A 507 -27.65 4.35 -3.07
CA ILE A 507 -26.44 3.65 -2.59
C ILE A 507 -25.18 4.49 -2.86
N LEU A 508 -25.10 5.26 -3.96
CA LEU A 508 -23.92 6.04 -4.32
C LEU A 508 -23.51 7.03 -3.21
N PRO A 509 -24.39 7.94 -2.73
CA PRO A 509 -24.00 8.83 -1.64
C PRO A 509 -23.68 8.07 -0.35
N LEU A 510 -24.42 7.00 -0.02
CA LEU A 510 -24.13 6.17 1.16
C LEU A 510 -22.74 5.51 1.07
N ALA A 511 -22.37 4.98 -0.09
CA ALA A 511 -21.05 4.37 -0.30
C ALA A 511 -19.92 5.39 -0.13
N TRP A 512 -20.11 6.63 -0.61
CA TRP A 512 -19.15 7.71 -0.40
C TRP A 512 -19.10 8.20 1.05
N LEU A 513 -20.23 8.19 1.78
CA LEU A 513 -20.25 8.50 3.21
C LEU A 513 -19.49 7.46 4.04
N VAL A 514 -19.67 6.17 3.74
CA VAL A 514 -19.00 5.07 4.45
C VAL A 514 -17.47 5.18 4.40
N VAL A 515 -16.90 5.67 3.30
CA VAL A 515 -15.45 5.88 3.19
C VAL A 515 -15.03 7.31 3.51
N GLY A 516 -15.85 8.29 3.19
CA GLY A 516 -15.55 9.71 3.38
C GLY A 516 -15.52 10.13 4.84
N VAL A 517 -16.48 9.66 5.64
CA VAL A 517 -16.54 9.98 7.08
C VAL A 517 -15.29 9.51 7.82
N PRO A 518 -14.85 8.24 7.73
CA PRO A 518 -13.59 7.82 8.36
C PRO A 518 -12.37 8.60 7.88
N ILE A 519 -12.28 8.94 6.59
CA ILE A 519 -11.18 9.74 6.06
C ILE A 519 -11.18 11.14 6.69
N ILE A 520 -12.33 11.82 6.74
CA ILE A 520 -12.46 13.16 7.33
C ILE A 520 -12.10 13.11 8.82
N LEU A 521 -12.65 12.14 9.56
CA LEU A 521 -12.33 11.97 10.98
C LEU A 521 -10.85 11.66 11.20
N GLY A 522 -10.23 10.85 10.34
CA GLY A 522 -8.80 10.58 10.38
C GLY A 522 -7.96 11.84 10.14
N ILE A 523 -8.33 12.67 9.15
CA ILE A 523 -7.68 13.97 8.91
C ILE A 523 -7.81 14.89 10.13
N LEU A 524 -9.02 15.03 10.67
CA LEU A 524 -9.26 15.88 11.84
C LEU A 524 -8.46 15.41 13.06
N ASN A 525 -8.43 14.10 13.32
CA ASN A 525 -7.66 13.53 14.43
C ASN A 525 -6.15 13.72 14.22
N ALA A 526 -5.64 13.48 13.01
CA ALA A 526 -4.24 13.69 12.68
C ALA A 526 -3.83 15.15 12.87
N LEU A 527 -4.66 16.09 12.43
CA LEU A 527 -4.42 17.52 12.61
C LEU A 527 -4.52 17.93 14.08
N GLN A 528 -5.55 17.46 14.81
CA GLN A 528 -5.74 17.80 16.23
C GLN A 528 -4.58 17.33 17.10
N LYS A 529 -4.15 16.06 16.95
CA LYS A 529 -3.01 15.52 17.69
C LYS A 529 -1.68 16.08 17.19
N GLY A 530 -1.59 16.35 15.90
CA GLY A 530 -0.39 16.90 15.28
C GLY A 530 -0.14 18.37 15.59
N ILE A 531 -1.18 19.19 15.79
CA ILE A 531 -1.00 20.62 16.11
C ILE A 531 -0.28 20.82 17.44
N ILE A 532 -0.43 19.88 18.38
CA ILE A 532 0.27 19.91 19.68
C ILE A 532 1.79 19.92 19.51
N ILE A 533 2.28 19.34 18.42
CA ILE A 533 3.72 19.28 18.10
C ILE A 533 4.26 20.67 17.75
N PHE A 534 3.40 21.57 17.28
CA PHE A 534 3.76 22.90 16.79
C PHE A 534 3.43 24.03 17.78
N LEU A 535 2.69 23.71 18.84
CA LEU A 535 2.42 24.61 19.96
C LEU A 535 3.48 24.51 21.05
#